data_474961af91c39b1ce75d86f616709501
#
_entry.id   474961af91c39b1ce75d86f616709501
#
_cell.length_a   1.000
_cell.length_b   1.000
_cell.length_c   1.000
_cell.angle_alpha   90.00
_cell.angle_beta   90.00
_cell.angle_gamma   90.00
#
_symmetry.space_group_name_H-M   'P 1'
#
loop_
_entity.id
_entity.type
_entity.pdbx_description
1 polymer ?
#
loop_
_entity_poly.entity_id
_entity_poly.type
_entity_poly.pdbx_seq_one_letter_code
_entity_poly.pdbx_strand_id
1 'polypeptide(L)'
;MNLTKDPLPSLFKKIAIPAIIATLFQTLFNVVDTFFAGMISAEALSALAKSFPIYFILIAASVGVTVSGTSLIANSIGEKNKTNVLNYFGQTIIYGIVLSFIVTFIGLFFASNIFSLMASTNEVINLGLKYTNVIFSGSIIFISVVALNSLLHAEGDTKSFRNVLI
;
A
#
# COMPACT_ATOMS: atom_id res chain seq x y z
N MET A 1 3.72 -19.42 15.70
CA MET A 1 4.67 -19.81 14.65
C MET A 1 6.04 -19.34 15.09
N ASN A 2 7.07 -20.19 15.03
CA ASN A 2 8.42 -19.77 15.44
C ASN A 2 9.29 -19.62 14.19
N LEU A 3 9.53 -18.37 13.77
CA LEU A 3 10.27 -18.06 12.53
C LEU A 3 11.72 -18.53 12.54
N THR A 4 12.30 -18.76 13.73
CA THR A 4 13.69 -19.15 13.90
C THR A 4 13.91 -20.66 14.10
N LYS A 5 12.84 -21.42 14.42
CA LYS A 5 12.94 -22.84 14.79
C LYS A 5 12.13 -23.79 13.91
N ASP A 6 11.07 -23.29 13.26
CA ASP A 6 10.22 -24.13 12.40
C ASP A 6 10.97 -24.50 11.10
N PRO A 7 10.74 -25.70 10.51
CA PRO A 7 11.38 -26.09 9.25
C PRO A 7 11.02 -25.15 8.10
N LEU A 8 12.02 -24.77 7.29
CA LEU A 8 11.87 -23.85 6.15
C LEU A 8 10.68 -24.19 5.23
N PRO A 9 10.44 -25.45 4.80
CA PRO A 9 9.29 -25.77 3.94
C PRO A 9 7.92 -25.48 4.59
N SER A 10 7.81 -25.65 5.91
CA SER A 10 6.60 -25.34 6.67
C SER A 10 6.38 -23.84 6.77
N LEU A 11 7.44 -23.07 7.05
CA LEU A 11 7.40 -21.60 7.09
C LEU A 11 7.01 -21.03 5.72
N PHE A 12 7.65 -21.54 4.66
CA PHE A 12 7.34 -21.11 3.30
C PHE A 12 5.86 -21.29 2.96
N LYS A 13 5.29 -22.47 3.20
CA LYS A 13 3.86 -22.72 2.97
C LYS A 13 2.95 -21.82 3.82
N LYS A 14 3.29 -21.60 5.09
CA LYS A 14 2.47 -20.81 6.01
C LYS A 14 2.49 -19.31 5.71
N ILE A 15 3.58 -18.79 5.15
CA ILE A 15 3.76 -17.36 4.85
C ILE A 15 3.44 -17.08 3.38
N ALA A 16 4.03 -17.84 2.47
CA ALA A 16 3.93 -17.54 1.04
C ALA A 16 2.52 -17.80 0.48
N ILE A 17 1.85 -18.89 0.87
CA ILE A 17 0.52 -19.20 0.31
C ILE A 17 -0.50 -18.11 0.66
N PRO A 18 -0.66 -17.66 1.92
CA PRO A 18 -1.59 -16.57 2.22
C PRO A 18 -1.22 -15.26 1.52
N ALA A 19 0.07 -14.94 1.40
CA ALA A 19 0.53 -13.74 0.70
C ALA A 19 0.21 -13.80 -0.80
N ILE A 20 0.45 -14.95 -1.46
CA ILE A 20 0.10 -15.16 -2.87
C ILE A 20 -1.40 -14.99 -3.08
N ILE A 21 -2.24 -15.58 -2.23
CA ILE A 21 -3.70 -15.44 -2.32
C ILE A 21 -4.10 -13.97 -2.19
N ALA A 22 -3.57 -13.24 -1.20
CA ALA A 22 -3.86 -11.83 -1.02
C ALA A 22 -3.48 -10.99 -2.26
N THR A 23 -2.26 -11.21 -2.79
CA THR A 23 -1.79 -10.52 -4.00
C THR A 23 -2.62 -10.86 -5.23
N LEU A 24 -3.08 -12.11 -5.37
CA LEU A 24 -3.95 -12.55 -6.46
C LEU A 24 -5.29 -11.80 -6.43
N PHE A 25 -5.93 -11.71 -5.26
CA PHE A 25 -7.16 -10.93 -5.11
C PHE A 25 -6.94 -9.45 -5.43
N GLN A 26 -5.84 -8.85 -4.95
CA GLN A 26 -5.50 -7.47 -5.27
C GLN A 26 -5.32 -7.26 -6.78
N THR A 27 -4.68 -8.20 -7.48
CA THR A 27 -4.53 -8.15 -8.93
C THR A 27 -5.88 -8.26 -9.63
N LEU A 28 -6.76 -9.16 -9.16
CA LEU A 28 -8.11 -9.30 -9.70
C LEU A 28 -8.92 -8.00 -9.55
N PHE A 29 -8.85 -7.31 -8.43
CA PHE A 29 -9.47 -5.99 -8.28
C PHE A 29 -8.99 -5.00 -9.34
N ASN A 30 -7.68 -4.91 -9.58
CA ASN A 30 -7.13 -4.03 -10.61
C ASN A 30 -7.63 -4.40 -12.02
N VAL A 31 -7.77 -5.69 -12.32
CA VAL A 31 -8.33 -6.17 -13.61
C VAL A 31 -9.79 -5.76 -13.75
N VAL A 32 -10.58 -5.93 -12.68
CA VAL A 32 -12.00 -5.55 -12.67
C VAL A 32 -12.16 -4.05 -12.84
N ASP A 33 -11.38 -3.24 -12.13
CA ASP A 33 -11.39 -1.78 -12.25
C ASP A 33 -11.06 -1.35 -13.69
N THR A 34 -10.04 -1.95 -14.29
CA THR A 34 -9.65 -1.66 -15.68
C THR A 34 -10.75 -2.05 -16.66
N PHE A 35 -11.40 -3.18 -16.45
CA PHE A 35 -12.52 -3.64 -17.26
C PHE A 35 -13.70 -2.65 -17.22
N PHE A 36 -14.11 -2.24 -16.03
CA PHE A 36 -15.21 -1.28 -15.89
C PHE A 36 -14.84 0.11 -16.42
N ALA A 37 -13.61 0.57 -16.22
CA ALA A 37 -13.15 1.83 -16.80
C ALA A 37 -13.22 1.79 -18.35
N GLY A 38 -12.84 0.65 -18.96
CA GLY A 38 -12.94 0.46 -20.41
C GLY A 38 -14.39 0.43 -20.92
N MET A 39 -15.35 -0.02 -20.11
CA MET A 39 -16.79 0.02 -20.44
C MET A 39 -17.38 1.43 -20.39
N ILE A 40 -16.79 2.35 -19.62
CA ILE A 40 -17.27 3.74 -19.52
C ILE A 40 -16.87 4.51 -20.78
N SER A 41 -15.58 4.63 -21.08
CA SER A 41 -15.07 5.25 -22.30
C SER A 41 -13.56 4.98 -22.49
N ALA A 42 -13.05 5.25 -23.68
CA ALA A 42 -11.61 5.21 -23.97
C ALA A 42 -10.84 6.25 -23.15
N GLU A 43 -11.43 7.39 -22.89
CA GLU A 43 -10.88 8.47 -22.08
C GLU A 43 -10.77 8.05 -20.61
N ALA A 44 -11.77 7.34 -20.07
CA ALA A 44 -11.75 6.80 -18.72
C ALA A 44 -10.64 5.75 -18.55
N LEU A 45 -10.49 4.86 -19.52
CA LEU A 45 -9.40 3.87 -19.53
C LEU A 45 -8.03 4.57 -19.62
N SER A 46 -7.89 5.57 -20.48
CA SER A 46 -6.68 6.38 -20.59
C SER A 46 -6.36 7.13 -19.30
N ALA A 47 -7.37 7.71 -18.66
CA ALA A 47 -7.24 8.39 -17.37
C ALA A 47 -6.76 7.44 -16.27
N LEU A 48 -7.35 6.25 -16.19
CA LEU A 48 -6.93 5.20 -15.24
C LEU A 48 -5.47 4.81 -15.50
N ALA A 49 -5.10 4.50 -16.74
CA ALA A 49 -3.74 4.11 -17.10
C ALA A 49 -2.72 5.19 -16.73
N LYS A 50 -3.02 6.46 -17.01
CA LYS A 50 -2.14 7.60 -16.67
C LYS A 50 -2.13 7.93 -15.17
N SER A 51 -3.11 7.45 -14.41
CA SER A 51 -3.13 7.58 -12.95
C SER A 51 -2.14 6.62 -12.26
N PHE A 52 -1.74 5.52 -12.90
CA PHE A 52 -0.82 4.54 -12.31
C PHE A 52 0.51 5.15 -11.84
N PRO A 53 1.27 5.91 -12.64
CA PRO A 53 2.53 6.50 -12.18
C PRO A 53 2.34 7.41 -10.96
N ILE A 54 1.21 8.13 -10.91
CA ILE A 54 0.87 9.02 -9.80
C ILE A 54 0.54 8.20 -8.54
N TYR A 55 -0.23 7.13 -8.71
CA TYR A 55 -0.59 6.20 -7.63
C TYR A 55 0.65 5.44 -7.10
N PHE A 56 1.65 5.16 -7.94
CA PHE A 56 2.89 4.52 -7.49
C PHE A 56 3.67 5.34 -6.45
N ILE A 57 3.49 6.67 -6.40
CA ILE A 57 4.07 7.50 -5.35
C ILE A 57 3.51 7.10 -4.00
N LEU A 58 2.20 6.90 -3.91
CA LEU A 58 1.52 6.44 -2.69
C LEU A 58 1.94 5.01 -2.32
N ILE A 59 2.04 4.11 -3.29
CA ILE A 59 2.51 2.74 -3.07
C ILE A 59 3.95 2.76 -2.55
N ALA A 60 4.85 3.52 -3.16
CA ALA A 60 6.25 3.60 -2.76
C ALA A 60 6.39 4.11 -1.32
N ALA A 61 5.63 5.15 -0.94
CA ALA A 61 5.58 5.64 0.43
C ALA A 61 5.11 4.55 1.41
N SER A 62 4.05 3.83 1.05
CA SER A 62 3.48 2.75 1.86
C SER A 62 4.46 1.58 2.05
N VAL A 63 5.14 1.18 0.98
CA VAL A 63 6.19 0.13 1.03
C VAL A 63 7.34 0.58 1.93
N GLY A 64 7.76 1.85 1.83
CA GLY A 64 8.80 2.40 2.69
C GLY A 64 8.43 2.29 4.18
N VAL A 65 7.21 2.67 4.55
CA VAL A 65 6.71 2.55 5.94
C VAL A 65 6.67 1.09 6.38
N THR A 66 6.12 0.20 5.54
CA THR A 66 5.99 -1.23 5.89
C THR A 66 7.34 -1.88 6.09
N VAL A 67 8.26 -1.72 5.14
CA VAL A 67 9.57 -2.38 5.18
C VAL A 67 10.41 -1.88 6.35
N SER A 68 10.48 -0.56 6.56
CA SER A 68 11.23 0.01 7.68
C SER A 68 10.65 -0.40 9.03
N GLY A 69 9.33 -0.25 9.21
CA GLY A 69 8.64 -0.63 10.45
C GLY A 69 8.79 -2.11 10.75
N THR A 70 8.49 -2.99 9.78
CA THR A 70 8.63 -4.44 9.94
C THR A 70 10.05 -4.84 10.32
N SER A 71 11.07 -4.26 9.68
CA SER A 71 12.47 -4.60 9.95
C SER A 71 12.89 -4.22 11.38
N LEU A 72 12.60 -3.01 11.82
CA LEU A 72 12.95 -2.54 13.16
C LEU A 72 12.21 -3.33 14.25
N ILE A 73 10.92 -3.59 14.06
CA ILE A 73 10.10 -4.35 14.99
C ILE A 73 10.58 -5.80 15.05
N ALA A 74 10.81 -6.45 13.91
CA ALA A 74 11.26 -7.85 13.85
C ALA A 74 12.61 -8.05 14.53
N ASN A 75 13.56 -7.13 14.32
CA ASN A 75 14.86 -7.16 15.01
C ASN A 75 14.68 -7.08 16.54
N SER A 76 13.84 -6.16 17.01
CA SER A 76 13.56 -6.00 18.44
C SER A 76 12.84 -7.19 19.05
N ILE A 77 11.99 -7.88 18.28
CA ILE A 77 11.38 -9.16 18.69
C ILE A 77 12.48 -10.23 18.83
N GLY A 78 13.41 -10.30 17.86
CA GLY A 78 14.56 -11.21 17.91
C GLY A 78 15.45 -10.99 19.12
N GLU A 79 15.70 -9.74 19.49
CA GLU A 79 16.44 -9.33 20.68
C GLU A 79 15.65 -9.51 21.99
N LYS A 80 14.39 -9.90 21.91
CA LYS A 80 13.45 -9.99 23.05
C LYS A 80 13.26 -8.67 23.82
N ASN A 81 13.48 -7.54 23.15
CA ASN A 81 13.34 -6.21 23.71
C ASN A 81 11.94 -5.65 23.49
N LYS A 82 11.03 -5.95 24.39
CA LYS A 82 9.62 -5.50 24.32
C LYS A 82 9.46 -3.98 24.30
N THR A 83 10.34 -3.25 24.98
CA THR A 83 10.31 -1.78 24.99
C THR A 83 10.57 -1.22 23.61
N ASN A 84 11.59 -1.73 22.92
CA ASN A 84 11.91 -1.29 21.56
C ASN A 84 10.81 -1.70 20.55
N VAL A 85 10.18 -2.87 20.72
CA VAL A 85 9.05 -3.26 19.88
C VAL A 85 7.94 -2.23 19.94
N LEU A 86 7.52 -1.81 21.14
CA LEU A 86 6.47 -0.80 21.32
C LEU A 86 6.89 0.58 20.80
N ASN A 87 8.14 0.98 21.06
CA ASN A 87 8.66 2.26 20.59
C ASN A 87 8.71 2.32 19.06
N TYR A 88 9.28 1.34 18.39
CA TYR A 88 9.37 1.31 16.93
C TYR A 88 8.00 1.17 16.27
N PHE A 89 7.08 0.42 16.86
CA PHE A 89 5.72 0.35 16.39
C PHE A 89 5.02 1.71 16.46
N GLY A 90 5.10 2.39 17.61
CA GLY A 90 4.57 3.75 17.77
C GLY A 90 5.19 4.76 16.78
N GLN A 91 6.52 4.72 16.62
CA GLN A 91 7.22 5.57 15.64
C GLN A 91 6.78 5.27 14.20
N THR A 92 6.57 4.01 13.85
CA THR A 92 6.10 3.61 12.51
C THR A 92 4.72 4.20 12.21
N ILE A 93 3.80 4.19 13.19
CA ILE A 93 2.47 4.79 13.04
C ILE A 93 2.59 6.31 12.86
N ILE A 94 3.33 6.99 13.72
CA ILE A 94 3.51 8.46 13.65
C ILE A 94 4.15 8.83 12.31
N TYR A 95 5.20 8.13 11.90
CA TYR A 95 5.86 8.35 10.62
C TYR A 95 4.91 8.11 9.45
N GLY A 96 4.10 7.04 9.49
CA GLY A 96 3.09 6.75 8.48
C GLY A 96 2.05 7.88 8.36
N ILE A 97 1.56 8.40 9.50
CA ILE A 97 0.61 9.52 9.52
C ILE A 97 1.25 10.78 8.91
N VAL A 98 2.44 11.16 9.34
CA VAL A 98 3.15 12.34 8.81
C VAL A 98 3.39 12.19 7.31
N LEU A 99 3.88 11.03 6.88
CA LEU A 99 4.12 10.76 5.47
C LEU A 99 2.83 10.79 4.64
N SER A 100 1.70 10.30 5.19
CA SER A 100 0.41 10.34 4.52
C SER A 100 -0.05 11.78 4.25
N PHE A 101 0.14 12.69 5.18
CA PHE A 101 -0.15 14.12 4.96
C PHE A 101 0.71 14.71 3.84
N ILE A 102 2.00 14.38 3.82
CA ILE A 102 2.93 14.84 2.77
C ILE A 102 2.48 14.30 1.40
N VAL A 103 2.17 13.00 1.31
CA VAL A 103 1.73 12.35 0.07
C VAL A 103 0.37 12.91 -0.39
N THR A 104 -0.57 13.12 0.53
CA THR A 104 -1.86 13.77 0.22
C THR A 104 -1.65 15.16 -0.35
N PHE A 105 -0.84 15.98 0.31
CA PHE A 105 -0.54 17.34 -0.14
C PHE A 105 0.08 17.33 -1.54
N ILE A 106 1.14 16.55 -1.75
CA ILE A 106 1.80 16.44 -3.05
C ILE A 106 0.82 15.92 -4.11
N GLY A 107 0.06 14.88 -3.81
CA GLY A 107 -0.89 14.29 -4.73
C GLY A 107 -1.99 15.26 -5.17
N LEU A 108 -2.61 15.95 -4.23
CA LEU A 108 -3.70 16.88 -4.54
C LEU A 108 -3.22 18.14 -5.30
N PHE A 109 -2.04 18.67 -4.96
CA PHE A 109 -1.55 19.91 -5.58
C PHE A 109 -0.83 19.69 -6.92
N PHE A 110 -0.14 18.58 -7.10
CA PHE A 110 0.72 18.35 -8.27
C PHE A 110 0.14 17.38 -9.30
N ALA A 111 -0.94 16.65 -8.99
CA ALA A 111 -1.52 15.67 -9.91
C ALA A 111 -1.91 16.31 -11.27
N SER A 112 -2.52 17.50 -11.27
CA SER A 112 -2.91 18.21 -12.49
C SER A 112 -1.71 18.50 -13.39
N ASN A 113 -0.60 18.94 -12.81
CA ASN A 113 0.62 19.25 -13.57
C ASN A 113 1.22 17.97 -14.17
N ILE A 114 1.19 16.86 -13.41
CA ILE A 114 1.71 15.58 -13.90
C ILE A 114 0.85 15.07 -15.07
N PHE A 115 -0.48 15.13 -14.97
CA PHE A 115 -1.36 14.75 -16.08
C PHE A 115 -1.10 15.62 -17.33
N SER A 116 -0.90 16.91 -17.16
CA SER A 116 -0.58 17.83 -18.27
C SER A 116 0.75 17.47 -18.94
N LEU A 117 1.77 17.11 -18.16
CA LEU A 117 3.07 16.65 -18.68
C LEU A 117 2.96 15.31 -19.44
N MET A 118 1.97 14.49 -19.13
CA MET A 118 1.72 13.23 -19.83
C MET A 118 0.92 13.41 -21.13
N ALA A 119 0.86 14.62 -21.69
CA ALA A 119 0.15 14.96 -22.93
C ALA A 119 -1.31 14.44 -22.94
N SER A 120 -2.04 14.71 -21.86
CA SER A 120 -3.44 14.30 -21.71
C SER A 120 -4.39 15.36 -22.28
N THR A 121 -5.51 14.90 -22.85
CA THR A 121 -6.61 15.80 -23.20
C THR A 121 -7.27 16.33 -21.91
N ASN A 122 -7.95 17.47 -21.99
CA ASN A 122 -8.64 18.04 -20.83
C ASN A 122 -9.65 17.07 -20.20
N GLU A 123 -10.29 16.23 -21.00
CA GLU A 123 -11.22 15.22 -20.54
C GLU A 123 -10.50 14.13 -19.73
N VAL A 124 -9.40 13.60 -20.22
CA VAL A 124 -8.56 12.62 -19.52
C VAL A 124 -8.00 13.20 -18.21
N ILE A 125 -7.57 14.47 -18.23
CA ILE A 125 -7.11 15.17 -17.02
C ILE A 125 -8.23 15.23 -15.98
N ASN A 126 -9.42 15.68 -16.36
CA ASN A 126 -10.56 15.80 -15.45
C ASN A 126 -10.98 14.45 -14.84
N LEU A 127 -11.06 13.39 -15.65
CA LEU A 127 -11.37 12.06 -15.17
C LEU A 127 -10.28 11.51 -14.26
N GLY A 128 -9.01 11.67 -14.66
CA GLY A 128 -7.86 11.25 -13.86
C GLY A 128 -7.76 11.98 -12.52
N LEU A 129 -8.03 13.28 -12.48
CA LEU A 129 -8.07 14.05 -11.23
C LEU A 129 -9.21 13.62 -10.31
N LYS A 130 -10.40 13.35 -10.84
CA LYS A 130 -11.50 12.80 -10.03
C LYS A 130 -11.09 11.50 -9.36
N TYR A 131 -10.44 10.61 -10.08
CA TYR A 131 -9.96 9.33 -9.56
C TYR A 131 -8.83 9.50 -8.53
N THR A 132 -7.78 10.23 -8.89
CA THR A 132 -6.60 10.40 -8.03
C THR A 132 -6.90 11.22 -6.77
N ASN A 133 -7.80 12.22 -6.84
CA ASN A 133 -8.21 12.99 -5.66
C ASN A 133 -8.87 12.13 -4.60
N VAL A 134 -9.69 11.15 -4.99
CA VAL A 134 -10.29 10.20 -4.04
C VAL A 134 -9.20 9.36 -3.39
N ILE A 135 -8.25 8.84 -4.16
CA ILE A 135 -7.14 8.02 -3.66
C ILE A 135 -6.28 8.82 -2.68
N PHE A 136 -5.85 10.03 -3.07
CA PHE A 136 -4.99 10.84 -2.21
C PHE A 136 -5.71 11.35 -0.98
N SER A 137 -7.00 11.67 -1.05
CA SER A 137 -7.80 12.02 0.13
C SER A 137 -7.92 10.84 1.11
N GLY A 138 -7.96 9.60 0.59
CA GLY A 138 -7.98 8.38 1.39
C GLY A 138 -6.60 7.89 1.83
N SER A 139 -5.51 8.53 1.42
CA SER A 139 -4.14 8.04 1.66
C SER A 139 -3.79 7.92 3.14
N ILE A 140 -4.35 8.79 4.00
CA ILE A 140 -4.14 8.74 5.45
C ILE A 140 -4.63 7.41 6.04
N ILE A 141 -5.80 6.94 5.59
CA ILE A 141 -6.36 5.66 6.05
C ILE A 141 -5.49 4.52 5.51
N PHE A 142 -5.17 4.57 4.22
CA PHE A 142 -4.38 3.52 3.56
C PHE A 142 -3.00 3.34 4.20
N ILE A 143 -2.22 4.42 4.37
CA ILE A 143 -0.88 4.36 4.95
C ILE A 143 -0.95 3.99 6.44
N SER A 144 -1.98 4.44 7.18
CA SER A 144 -2.16 4.05 8.58
C SER A 144 -2.44 2.55 8.74
N VAL A 145 -3.28 1.97 7.88
CA VAL A 145 -3.53 0.50 7.87
C VAL A 145 -2.25 -0.26 7.57
N VAL A 146 -1.46 0.21 6.61
CA VAL A 146 -0.18 -0.40 6.25
C VAL A 146 0.84 -0.30 7.40
N ALA A 147 0.88 0.83 8.12
CA ALA A 147 1.73 1.00 9.30
C ALA A 147 1.32 0.03 10.44
N LEU A 148 0.02 -0.15 10.67
CA LEU A 148 -0.48 -1.13 11.64
C LEU A 148 -0.11 -2.57 11.24
N ASN A 149 -0.19 -2.90 9.96
CA ASN A 149 0.18 -4.21 9.44
C ASN A 149 1.68 -4.53 9.59
N SER A 150 2.55 -3.53 9.75
CA SER A 150 3.99 -3.75 9.94
C SER A 150 4.30 -4.62 11.16
N LEU A 151 3.51 -4.50 12.24
CA LEU A 151 3.63 -5.36 13.42
C LEU A 151 3.26 -6.81 13.11
N LEU A 152 2.13 -7.03 12.41
CA LEU A 152 1.68 -8.37 12.01
C LEU A 152 2.71 -9.05 11.11
N HIS A 153 3.27 -8.29 10.17
CA HIS A 153 4.35 -8.78 9.31
C HIS A 153 5.60 -9.14 10.10
N ALA A 154 5.99 -8.32 11.09
CA ALA A 154 7.13 -8.58 11.95
C ALA A 154 6.97 -9.86 12.80
N GLU A 155 5.74 -10.18 13.21
CA GLU A 155 5.39 -11.42 13.91
C GLU A 155 5.20 -12.62 12.98
N GLY A 156 5.20 -12.40 11.65
CA GLY A 156 4.95 -13.42 10.63
C GLY A 156 3.47 -13.81 10.50
N ASP A 157 2.56 -12.96 10.97
CA ASP A 157 1.11 -13.19 10.84
C ASP A 157 0.58 -12.63 9.51
N THR A 158 0.70 -13.44 8.47
CA THR A 158 0.14 -13.13 7.13
C THR A 158 -1.32 -13.55 6.98
N LYS A 159 -1.87 -14.34 7.92
CA LYS A 159 -3.25 -14.81 7.86
C LYS A 159 -4.24 -13.72 8.21
N SER A 160 -3.95 -12.92 9.24
CA SER A 160 -4.80 -11.80 9.63
C SER A 160 -4.91 -10.78 8.51
N PHE A 161 -3.80 -10.45 7.84
CA PHE A 161 -3.78 -9.58 6.67
C PHE A 161 -4.67 -10.12 5.54
N ARG A 162 -4.53 -11.39 5.19
CA ARG A 162 -5.38 -12.04 4.17
C ARG A 162 -6.87 -11.97 4.53
N ASN A 163 -7.24 -12.27 5.79
CA ASN A 163 -8.64 -12.32 6.21
C ASN A 163 -9.33 -10.95 6.19
N VAL A 164 -8.56 -9.85 6.23
CA VAL A 164 -9.09 -8.49 6.08
C VAL A 164 -9.32 -8.13 4.61
N LEU A 165 -8.55 -8.74 3.69
CA LEU A 165 -8.65 -8.47 2.25
C LEU A 165 -9.73 -9.29 1.52
N ILE A 166 -10.17 -10.41 2.09
CA ILE A 166 -11.20 -11.30 1.56
C ILE A 166 -12.51 -11.08 2.32
#